data_c0a350e8553a265c6449dc45111a9599
#
_entry.id   c0a350e8553a265c6449dc45111a9599
#
_cell.length_a   1.000
_cell.length_b   1.000
_cell.length_c   1.000
_cell.angle_alpha   90.00
_cell.angle_beta   90.00
_cell.angle_gamma   90.00
#
_symmetry.space_group_name_H-M   'P 1'
#
loop_
_entity.id
_entity.type
_entity.pdbx_description
1 polymer ?
#
loop_
_entity_poly.entity_id
_entity_poly.type
_entity_poly.pdbx_seq_one_letter_code
_entity_poly.pdbx_strand_id
1 'polypeptide(L)'
;MTQIKYPFGLADDKTLSATGAQAITIDDDLTIIDGVTTQATGNRTINLTVDAQVEAGAKILLKTKSAGTETTIFGTKISSITVTGAAGKTFSQSFTYDGSNFLPDGTAVKID
;
A
#
# COMPACT_ATOMS: atom_id res chain seq x y z
N MET A 1 6.26 0.22 -20.83
CA MET A 1 5.21 0.89 -21.60
C MET A 1 4.23 1.58 -20.66
N THR A 2 3.88 2.77 -20.95
CA THR A 2 2.92 3.48 -20.14
C THR A 2 1.51 3.08 -20.54
N GLN A 3 0.71 2.72 -19.58
CA GLN A 3 -0.70 2.46 -19.83
C GLN A 3 -1.44 3.76 -20.13
N ILE A 4 -2.40 3.68 -21.00
CA ILE A 4 -3.29 4.80 -21.23
C ILE A 4 -4.33 4.81 -20.13
N LYS A 5 -4.32 5.87 -19.33
CA LYS A 5 -5.18 5.99 -18.16
C LYS A 5 -6.35 6.92 -18.40
N TYR A 6 -6.85 6.93 -19.58
CA TYR A 6 -7.88 7.87 -19.97
C TYR A 6 -9.14 7.12 -20.42
N PRO A 7 -10.31 7.59 -20.04
CA PRO A 7 -10.60 8.67 -19.08
C PRO A 7 -10.48 8.24 -17.62
N PHE A 8 -10.44 6.93 -17.37
CA PHE A 8 -10.39 6.37 -16.04
C PHE A 8 -9.01 5.78 -15.84
N GLY A 9 -8.22 6.38 -15.00
CA GLY A 9 -6.88 5.89 -14.75
C GLY A 9 -6.87 4.43 -14.33
N LEU A 10 -5.92 3.67 -14.85
CA LEU A 10 -5.68 2.31 -14.38
C LEU A 10 -4.64 2.39 -13.28
N ALA A 11 -4.98 1.83 -12.13
CA ALA A 11 -4.04 1.79 -11.02
C ALA A 11 -2.88 0.85 -11.35
N ASP A 12 -1.70 1.20 -10.89
CA ASP A 12 -0.55 0.32 -10.89
C ASP A 12 -0.70 -0.64 -9.71
N ASP A 13 -0.82 -1.91 -9.97
CA ASP A 13 -1.10 -2.92 -8.95
C ASP A 13 0.19 -3.61 -8.52
N LYS A 14 0.53 -3.49 -7.25
CA LYS A 14 1.72 -4.11 -6.65
C LYS A 14 1.28 -5.15 -5.64
N THR A 15 1.63 -6.40 -5.86
CA THR A 15 1.26 -7.51 -4.98
C THR A 15 2.29 -7.72 -3.89
N LEU A 16 1.83 -7.86 -2.64
CA LEU A 16 2.70 -8.15 -1.51
C LEU A 16 2.97 -9.64 -1.36
N SER A 17 4.15 -9.97 -0.87
CA SER A 17 4.46 -11.33 -0.42
C SER A 17 3.76 -11.61 0.91
N ALA A 18 3.73 -12.89 1.31
CA ALA A 18 3.03 -13.31 2.53
C ALA A 18 3.70 -12.84 3.81
N THR A 19 5.01 -12.57 3.77
CA THR A 19 5.78 -12.19 4.95
C THR A 19 7.07 -11.49 4.54
N GLY A 20 7.69 -10.80 5.46
CA GLY A 20 9.01 -10.20 5.28
C GLY A 20 8.98 -8.80 4.71
N ALA A 21 10.16 -8.30 4.38
CA ALA A 21 10.33 -6.96 3.82
C ALA A 21 10.28 -7.02 2.30
N GLN A 22 9.65 -6.02 1.69
CA GLN A 22 9.51 -5.92 0.25
C GLN A 22 9.70 -4.48 -0.19
N ALA A 23 10.51 -4.29 -1.24
CA ALA A 23 10.68 -2.98 -1.85
C ALA A 23 9.59 -2.77 -2.91
N ILE A 24 8.92 -1.62 -2.86
CA ILE A 24 7.91 -1.25 -3.85
C ILE A 24 8.26 0.13 -4.39
N THR A 25 8.33 0.24 -5.71
CA THR A 25 8.58 1.51 -6.36
C THR A 25 7.26 2.14 -6.79
N ILE A 26 7.04 3.37 -6.36
CA ILE A 26 5.88 4.16 -6.76
C ILE A 26 6.31 5.01 -7.93
N ASP A 27 5.67 4.81 -9.07
CA ASP A 27 5.99 5.53 -10.30
C ASP A 27 4.73 5.98 -11.05
N ASP A 28 3.60 6.03 -10.36
CA ASP A 28 2.32 6.34 -10.97
C ASP A 28 1.47 7.22 -10.05
N ASP A 29 0.38 7.77 -10.61
CA ASP A 29 -0.55 8.65 -9.87
C ASP A 29 -1.37 7.88 -8.84
N LEU A 30 -1.66 6.62 -9.13
CA LEU A 30 -2.43 5.76 -8.24
C LEU A 30 -1.80 4.39 -8.22
N THR A 31 -1.46 3.93 -7.05
CA THR A 31 -0.91 2.60 -6.83
C THR A 31 -1.80 1.84 -5.87
N ILE A 32 -2.17 0.63 -6.23
CA ILE A 32 -2.84 -0.29 -5.32
C ILE A 32 -1.79 -1.27 -4.80
N ILE A 33 -1.59 -1.27 -3.50
CA ILE A 33 -0.73 -2.26 -2.85
C ILE A 33 -1.63 -3.38 -2.37
N ASP A 34 -1.52 -4.52 -3.06
CA ASP A 34 -2.42 -5.65 -2.87
C ASP A 34 -1.80 -6.67 -1.92
N GLY A 35 -2.26 -6.65 -0.69
CA GLY A 35 -1.91 -7.65 0.32
C GLY A 35 -3.03 -8.67 0.56
N VAL A 36 -3.97 -8.79 -0.36
CA VAL A 36 -5.13 -9.70 -0.26
C VAL A 36 -4.94 -10.95 -1.09
N THR A 37 -4.45 -10.82 -2.32
CA THR A 37 -4.19 -11.96 -3.21
C THR A 37 -3.26 -12.96 -2.54
N THR A 38 -2.25 -12.46 -1.83
CA THR A 38 -1.41 -13.27 -0.94
C THR A 38 -1.60 -12.73 0.46
N GLN A 39 -2.38 -13.44 1.27
CA GLN A 39 -2.63 -12.95 2.63
C GLN A 39 -1.39 -13.12 3.52
N ALA A 40 -1.27 -12.27 4.52
CA ALA A 40 -0.14 -12.30 5.43
C ALA A 40 -0.17 -13.55 6.29
N THR A 41 0.94 -14.28 6.29
CA THR A 41 1.19 -15.38 7.23
C THR A 41 2.28 -15.04 8.23
N GLY A 42 2.88 -13.87 8.08
CA GLY A 42 3.84 -13.27 9.00
C GLY A 42 3.80 -11.77 8.83
N ASN A 43 4.52 -11.05 9.68
CA ASN A 43 4.57 -9.60 9.60
C ASN A 43 5.24 -9.16 8.28
N ARG A 44 4.69 -8.11 7.67
CA ARG A 44 5.18 -7.57 6.40
C ARG A 44 5.67 -6.15 6.60
N THR A 45 6.76 -5.81 5.92
CA THR A 45 7.28 -4.45 5.88
C THR A 45 7.37 -4.00 4.44
N ILE A 46 6.84 -2.83 4.14
CA ILE A 46 6.87 -2.24 2.82
C ILE A 46 7.86 -1.10 2.82
N ASN A 47 8.89 -1.19 1.98
CA ASN A 47 9.87 -0.14 1.81
C ASN A 47 9.60 0.56 0.48
N LEU A 48 9.06 1.78 0.53
CA LEU A 48 8.70 2.53 -0.66
C LEU A 48 9.90 3.27 -1.22
N THR A 49 10.02 3.24 -2.54
CA THR A 49 10.85 4.14 -3.32
C THR A 49 9.93 4.93 -4.23
N VAL A 50 10.06 6.23 -4.24
CA VAL A 50 9.19 7.09 -5.06
C VAL A 50 10.01 7.64 -6.21
N ASP A 51 9.54 7.40 -7.43
CA ASP A 51 10.18 7.93 -8.63
C ASP A 51 10.11 9.46 -8.62
N ALA A 52 11.17 10.12 -9.12
CA ALA A 52 11.28 11.57 -9.09
C ALA A 52 10.16 12.28 -9.86
N GLN A 53 9.52 11.61 -10.79
CA GLN A 53 8.44 12.20 -11.58
C GLN A 53 7.09 12.18 -10.88
N VAL A 54 6.97 11.50 -9.74
CA VAL A 54 5.72 11.44 -8.98
C VAL A 54 5.55 12.75 -8.23
N GLU A 55 4.40 13.38 -8.41
CA GLU A 55 4.12 14.70 -7.84
C GLU A 55 3.19 14.58 -6.64
N ALA A 56 3.12 15.66 -5.85
CA ALA A 56 2.20 15.75 -4.73
C ALA A 56 0.77 15.52 -5.23
N GLY A 57 -0.01 14.78 -4.45
CA GLY A 57 -1.37 14.39 -4.80
C GLY A 57 -1.49 12.95 -5.28
N ALA A 58 -0.38 12.27 -5.56
CA ALA A 58 -0.42 10.85 -5.90
C ALA A 58 -1.01 10.04 -4.73
N LYS A 59 -1.67 8.95 -5.06
CA LYS A 59 -2.41 8.14 -4.09
C LYS A 59 -1.87 6.72 -4.02
N ILE A 60 -1.94 6.16 -2.81
CA ILE A 60 -1.77 4.73 -2.58
C ILE A 60 -3.03 4.23 -1.90
N LEU A 61 -3.56 3.10 -2.37
CA LEU A 61 -4.56 2.33 -1.67
C LEU A 61 -3.95 1.02 -1.25
N LEU A 62 -3.83 0.81 0.06
CA LEU A 62 -3.37 -0.45 0.62
C LEU A 62 -4.57 -1.30 0.98
N LYS A 63 -4.58 -2.55 0.50
CA LYS A 63 -5.51 -3.58 0.95
C LYS A 63 -4.69 -4.70 1.56
N THR A 64 -5.04 -5.14 2.75
CA THR A 64 -4.29 -6.20 3.40
C THR A 64 -5.22 -7.18 4.10
N LYS A 65 -4.94 -8.46 3.95
CA LYS A 65 -5.66 -9.54 4.61
C LYS A 65 -4.64 -10.40 5.34
N SER A 66 -4.99 -10.83 6.53
CA SER A 66 -4.08 -11.60 7.39
C SER A 66 -4.71 -12.91 7.81
N ALA A 67 -3.87 -13.93 7.98
CA ALA A 67 -4.32 -15.21 8.55
C ALA A 67 -4.63 -15.06 10.04
N GLY A 68 -3.96 -14.16 10.72
CA GLY A 68 -4.15 -13.87 12.13
C GLY A 68 -3.98 -12.38 12.40
N THR A 69 -3.16 -12.03 13.37
CA THR A 69 -2.91 -10.64 13.76
C THR A 69 -1.60 -10.11 13.21
N GLU A 70 -1.14 -10.66 12.10
CA GLU A 70 0.06 -10.17 11.42
C GLU A 70 -0.07 -8.70 11.09
N THR A 71 1.05 -7.97 11.16
CA THR A 71 1.07 -6.54 10.87
C THR A 71 1.64 -6.27 9.49
N THR A 72 1.16 -5.19 8.88
CA THR A 72 1.75 -4.61 7.67
C THR A 72 2.22 -3.21 8.04
N ILE A 73 3.51 -2.96 7.96
CA ILE A 73 4.11 -1.67 8.31
C ILE A 73 4.88 -1.11 7.14
N PHE A 74 5.06 0.21 7.13
CA PHE A 74 5.88 0.88 6.14
C PHE A 74 7.22 1.25 6.79
N GLY A 75 8.31 0.87 6.13
CA GLY A 75 9.66 1.16 6.62
C GLY A 75 10.20 2.49 6.16
N THR A 76 9.72 3.01 5.02
CA THR A 76 10.20 4.28 4.43
C THR A 76 9.05 5.05 3.81
N LYS A 77 9.22 6.37 3.73
CA LYS A 77 8.30 7.29 3.04
C LYS A 77 6.91 7.41 3.64
N ILE A 78 6.61 6.66 4.67
CA ILE A 78 5.38 6.79 5.46
C ILE A 78 5.78 6.69 6.91
N SER A 79 5.36 7.66 7.69
CA SER A 79 5.74 7.77 9.09
C SER A 79 4.91 6.82 9.95
N SER A 80 5.55 5.78 10.47
CA SER A 80 5.06 4.97 11.60
C SER A 80 3.63 4.42 11.49
N ILE A 81 3.18 4.08 10.28
CA ILE A 81 1.86 3.48 10.13
C ILE A 81 1.98 1.97 10.20
N THR A 82 1.16 1.39 11.07
CA THR A 82 1.04 -0.05 11.23
C THR A 82 -0.42 -0.44 11.05
N VAL A 83 -0.68 -1.37 10.13
CA VAL A 83 -2.01 -1.98 9.99
C VAL A 83 -1.94 -3.35 10.63
N THR A 84 -2.65 -3.52 11.73
CA THR A 84 -2.72 -4.79 12.45
C THR A 84 -3.90 -5.58 11.93
N GLY A 85 -3.65 -6.81 11.49
CA GLY A 85 -4.68 -7.66 10.93
C GLY A 85 -5.59 -8.28 11.97
N ALA A 86 -6.68 -8.86 11.48
CA ALA A 86 -7.53 -9.76 12.25
C ALA A 86 -7.76 -11.00 11.40
N ALA A 87 -7.90 -12.15 12.03
CA ALA A 87 -7.91 -13.44 11.35
C ALA A 87 -8.95 -13.48 10.21
N GLY A 88 -8.48 -13.67 9.00
CA GLY A 88 -9.31 -13.76 7.80
C GLY A 88 -10.00 -12.47 7.38
N LYS A 89 -9.64 -11.33 7.93
CA LYS A 89 -10.29 -10.04 7.66
C LYS A 89 -9.42 -9.15 6.81
N THR A 90 -10.07 -8.33 6.00
CA THR A 90 -9.41 -7.40 5.08
C THR A 90 -9.52 -5.97 5.60
N PHE A 91 -8.42 -5.25 5.55
CA PHE A 91 -8.36 -3.83 5.92
C PHE A 91 -7.95 -3.01 4.70
N SER A 92 -8.43 -1.80 4.61
CA SER A 92 -8.00 -0.84 3.61
C SER A 92 -7.55 0.45 4.25
N GLN A 93 -6.55 1.09 3.64
CA GLN A 93 -5.97 2.35 4.09
C GLN A 93 -5.49 3.12 2.88
N SER A 94 -5.88 4.39 2.80
CA SER A 94 -5.43 5.28 1.72
C SER A 94 -4.34 6.21 2.21
N PHE A 95 -3.49 6.67 1.27
CA PHE A 95 -2.42 7.62 1.54
C PHE A 95 -2.35 8.63 0.41
N THR A 96 -1.93 9.84 0.74
CA THR A 96 -1.71 10.91 -0.24
C THR A 96 -0.28 11.40 -0.14
N TYR A 97 0.40 11.53 -1.28
CA TYR A 97 1.77 12.01 -1.35
C TYR A 97 1.81 13.53 -1.24
N ASP A 98 2.68 14.04 -0.36
CA ASP A 98 2.84 15.49 -0.16
C ASP A 98 4.05 16.07 -0.90
N GLY A 99 4.73 15.25 -1.69
CA GLY A 99 5.97 15.60 -2.37
C GLY A 99 7.21 15.05 -1.69
N SER A 100 7.09 14.58 -0.47
CA SER A 100 8.20 13.97 0.30
C SER A 100 7.80 12.63 0.91
N ASN A 101 6.63 12.55 1.50
CA ASN A 101 6.13 11.35 2.15
C ASN A 101 4.67 11.13 1.80
N PHE A 102 4.23 9.89 1.95
CA PHE A 102 2.81 9.56 1.88
C PHE A 102 2.19 9.75 3.26
N LEU A 103 1.09 10.48 3.30
CA LEU A 103 0.38 10.77 4.54
C LEU A 103 -0.91 9.95 4.60
N PRO A 104 -1.22 9.33 5.74
CA PRO A 104 -2.44 8.54 5.84
C PRO A 104 -3.68 9.41 5.74
N ASP A 105 -4.68 8.95 4.99
CA ASP A 105 -5.97 9.62 4.83
C ASP A 105 -6.98 9.07 5.86
N GLY A 106 -6.58 8.99 7.10
CA GLY A 106 -7.40 8.43 8.17
C GLY A 106 -6.80 7.14 8.71
N THR A 107 -7.62 6.30 9.31
CA THR A 107 -7.18 5.02 9.87
C THR A 107 -7.61 3.87 8.98
N ALA A 108 -6.94 2.73 9.15
CA ALA A 108 -7.31 1.51 8.42
C ALA A 108 -8.74 1.09 8.78
N VAL A 109 -9.49 0.67 7.77
CA VAL A 109 -10.89 0.27 7.92
C VAL A 109 -11.02 -1.21 7.60
N LYS A 110 -11.66 -1.95 8.51
CA LYS A 110 -12.01 -3.35 8.26
C LYS A 110 -13.24 -3.37 7.36
N ILE A 111 -13.14 -4.05 6.22
CA ILE A 111 -14.18 -4.02 5.20
C ILE A 111 -14.99 -5.31 5.12
N ASP A 112 -14.68 -6.30 5.91
CA ASP A 112 -15.43 -7.56 6.00
C ASP A 112 -15.49 -8.10 7.45
#